data_26145e205d3fd3f40e78d751806d2a7a
#
_entry.id   26145e205d3fd3f40e78d751806d2a7a
#
_cell.length_a   1.000
_cell.length_b   1.000
_cell.length_c   1.000
_cell.angle_alpha   90.00
_cell.angle_beta   90.00
_cell.angle_gamma   90.00
#
_symmetry.space_group_name_H-M   'P 1'
#
loop_
_entity.id
_entity.type
_entity.pdbx_description
1 polymer ?
#
loop_
_entity_poly.entity_id
_entity_poly.type
_entity_poly.pdbx_seq_one_letter_code
_entity_poly.pdbx_strand_id
1 'polypeptide(L)'
;GLISLSDSLQQVHFPDNFERLRQAQDRLAFDEIFFLQLGVQQQKQSWQGLPAKKYEITDEQIRAITLHLPFALTHAQERVIAEIRSDLASGKPMNRLIQGDVGSGKTILAAIASAAVNLNDGQTAFMAPTSILAEQHFSSLRVILSGGEDTGLPLHESEIRLLTGDTSAREREEISLGCQDGTVKLLLGTHALIEDTVNFKNLQLAIIDEQHRFGISQRSALRQKGEN
;
A
#
# COMPACT_ATOMS: atom_id res chain seq x y z
N GLY A 1 23.91 11.42 -30.81
CA GLY A 1 23.90 10.11 -30.13
C GLY A 1 24.93 10.08 -29.01
N LEU A 2 24.78 9.12 -28.09
CA LEU A 2 25.72 8.94 -26.97
C LEU A 2 27.03 8.36 -27.48
N ILE A 3 28.17 8.76 -26.90
CA ILE A 3 29.48 8.18 -27.16
C ILE A 3 29.59 6.75 -26.59
N SER A 4 30.62 5.99 -26.99
CA SER A 4 30.81 4.63 -26.48
C SER A 4 31.09 4.60 -24.97
N LEU A 5 30.78 3.49 -24.30
CA LEU A 5 31.09 3.33 -22.89
C LEU A 5 32.59 3.43 -22.60
N SER A 6 33.42 2.83 -23.46
CA SER A 6 34.89 2.89 -23.35
C SER A 6 35.40 4.31 -23.43
N ASP A 7 34.93 5.08 -24.44
CA ASP A 7 35.32 6.50 -24.56
C ASP A 7 34.82 7.32 -23.37
N SER A 8 33.62 7.03 -22.85
CA SER A 8 33.07 7.72 -21.68
C SER A 8 33.93 7.51 -20.44
N LEU A 9 34.37 6.29 -20.18
CA LEU A 9 35.24 5.97 -19.06
C LEU A 9 36.59 6.66 -19.18
N GLN A 10 37.14 6.73 -20.40
CA GLN A 10 38.39 7.45 -20.64
C GLN A 10 38.22 8.97 -20.45
N GLN A 11 37.19 9.54 -21.07
CA GLN A 11 36.97 10.98 -21.08
C GLN A 11 36.50 11.55 -19.75
N VAL A 12 35.85 10.76 -18.87
CA VAL A 12 35.48 11.23 -17.53
C VAL A 12 36.70 11.37 -16.59
N HIS A 13 37.75 10.54 -16.81
CA HIS A 13 38.97 10.58 -16.01
C HIS A 13 40.09 11.45 -16.66
N PHE A 14 40.19 11.42 -17.99
CA PHE A 14 41.21 12.10 -18.77
C PHE A 14 40.55 12.82 -19.95
N PRO A 15 39.85 13.94 -19.70
CA PRO A 15 39.14 14.65 -20.75
C PRO A 15 40.06 15.36 -21.73
N ASP A 16 39.84 15.20 -23.01
CA ASP A 16 40.54 15.99 -24.05
C ASP A 16 40.12 17.46 -24.01
N ASN A 17 38.84 17.71 -23.70
CA ASN A 17 38.23 19.03 -23.52
C ASN A 17 36.92 18.95 -22.75
N PHE A 18 36.36 20.12 -22.38
CA PHE A 18 35.09 20.21 -21.61
C PHE A 18 33.89 19.61 -22.34
N GLU A 19 33.84 19.69 -23.65
CA GLU A 19 32.75 19.10 -24.43
C GLU A 19 32.78 17.57 -24.35
N ARG A 20 33.95 16.96 -24.50
CA ARG A 20 34.13 15.51 -24.34
C ARG A 20 33.84 15.05 -22.93
N LEU A 21 34.24 15.80 -21.91
CA LEU A 21 33.88 15.51 -20.52
C LEU A 21 32.38 15.49 -20.33
N ARG A 22 31.67 16.49 -20.87
CA ARG A 22 30.20 16.56 -20.76
C ARG A 22 29.51 15.38 -21.46
N GLN A 23 29.95 15.06 -22.68
CA GLN A 23 29.44 13.89 -23.42
C GLN A 23 29.66 12.58 -22.64
N ALA A 24 30.79 12.43 -21.95
CA ALA A 24 31.09 11.28 -21.11
C ALA A 24 30.17 11.20 -19.90
N GLN A 25 29.96 12.33 -19.20
CA GLN A 25 29.03 12.41 -18.07
C GLN A 25 27.59 12.11 -18.49
N ASP A 26 27.12 12.69 -19.59
CA ASP A 26 25.77 12.41 -20.14
C ASP A 26 25.58 10.94 -20.48
N ARG A 27 26.60 10.29 -21.05
CA ARG A 27 26.56 8.85 -21.34
C ARG A 27 26.48 8.00 -20.08
N LEU A 28 27.32 8.25 -19.08
CA LEU A 28 27.33 7.47 -17.84
C LEU A 28 26.06 7.68 -17.03
N ALA A 29 25.58 8.92 -16.94
CA ALA A 29 24.29 9.21 -16.29
C ALA A 29 23.11 8.51 -17.00
N PHE A 30 23.12 8.50 -18.33
CA PHE A 30 22.10 7.77 -19.09
C PHE A 30 22.13 6.26 -18.78
N ASP A 31 23.31 5.63 -18.80
CA ASP A 31 23.44 4.20 -18.54
C ASP A 31 22.95 3.84 -17.13
N GLU A 32 23.30 4.64 -16.12
CA GLU A 32 22.88 4.43 -14.72
C GLU A 32 21.36 4.47 -14.60
N ILE A 33 20.71 5.50 -15.14
CA ILE A 33 19.25 5.61 -15.12
C ILE A 33 18.60 4.53 -15.98
N PHE A 34 19.18 4.19 -17.13
CA PHE A 34 18.65 3.16 -18.02
C PHE A 34 18.62 1.78 -17.35
N PHE A 35 19.71 1.38 -16.69
CA PHE A 35 19.76 0.09 -15.99
C PHE A 35 18.81 0.04 -14.79
N LEU A 36 18.67 1.16 -14.04
CA LEU A 36 17.68 1.27 -12.98
C LEU A 36 16.25 1.08 -13.52
N GLN A 37 15.92 1.78 -14.61
CA GLN A 37 14.61 1.68 -15.24
C GLN A 37 14.34 0.29 -15.81
N LEU A 38 15.34 -0.34 -16.40
CA LEU A 38 15.24 -1.71 -16.91
C LEU A 38 14.93 -2.69 -15.77
N GLY A 39 15.62 -2.58 -14.62
CA GLY A 39 15.36 -3.39 -13.44
C GLY A 39 13.93 -3.18 -12.90
N VAL A 40 13.48 -1.93 -12.82
CA VAL A 40 12.10 -1.59 -12.41
C VAL A 40 11.08 -2.20 -13.37
N GLN A 41 11.31 -2.12 -14.68
CA GLN A 41 10.40 -2.70 -15.69
C GLN A 41 10.35 -4.22 -15.63
N GLN A 42 11.48 -4.88 -15.46
CA GLN A 42 11.52 -6.34 -15.26
C GLN A 42 10.75 -6.76 -14.02
N GLN A 43 10.93 -6.06 -12.91
CA GLN A 43 10.20 -6.32 -11.68
C GLN A 43 8.69 -6.09 -11.84
N LYS A 44 8.31 -5.01 -12.54
CA LYS A 44 6.90 -4.72 -12.85
C LYS A 44 6.28 -5.82 -13.72
N GLN A 45 6.97 -6.29 -14.75
CA GLN A 45 6.50 -7.37 -15.60
C GLN A 45 6.31 -8.69 -14.83
N SER A 46 7.24 -9.03 -13.92
CA SER A 46 7.11 -10.23 -13.10
C SER A 46 5.86 -10.21 -12.21
N TRP A 47 5.51 -9.05 -11.65
CA TRP A 47 4.30 -8.91 -10.85
C TRP A 47 3.01 -8.89 -11.67
N GLN A 48 3.01 -8.18 -12.81
CA GLN A 48 1.82 -8.08 -13.67
C GLN A 48 1.45 -9.41 -14.34
N GLY A 49 2.38 -10.35 -14.39
CA GLY A 49 2.15 -11.71 -14.87
C GLY A 49 1.48 -12.63 -13.86
N LEU A 50 1.44 -12.24 -12.58
CA LEU A 50 0.77 -13.03 -11.54
C LEU A 50 -0.74 -12.82 -11.58
N PRO A 51 -1.55 -13.89 -11.43
CA PRO A 51 -2.99 -13.72 -11.26
C PRO A 51 -3.30 -13.15 -9.89
N ALA A 52 -4.31 -12.29 -9.81
CA ALA A 52 -4.86 -11.81 -8.55
C ALA A 52 -6.38 -11.96 -8.53
N LYS A 53 -6.96 -12.09 -7.34
CA LYS A 53 -8.40 -12.06 -7.16
C LYS A 53 -8.94 -10.68 -7.56
N LYS A 54 -10.10 -10.67 -8.20
CA LYS A 54 -10.80 -9.42 -8.52
C LYS A 54 -11.63 -8.99 -7.32
N TYR A 55 -11.56 -7.70 -7.02
CA TYR A 55 -12.33 -7.07 -5.95
C TYR A 55 -13.16 -5.95 -6.54
N GLU A 56 -14.47 -6.03 -6.33
CA GLU A 56 -15.41 -5.03 -6.82
C GLU A 56 -16.05 -4.32 -5.63
N ILE A 57 -16.26 -3.02 -5.78
CA ILE A 57 -17.03 -2.18 -4.87
C ILE A 57 -17.99 -1.35 -5.69
N THR A 58 -19.28 -1.37 -5.31
CA THR A 58 -20.34 -0.65 -6.01
C THR A 58 -20.36 0.83 -5.66
N ASP A 59 -21.02 1.62 -6.50
CA ASP A 59 -21.21 3.05 -6.20
C ASP A 59 -22.08 3.28 -4.96
N GLU A 60 -23.05 2.38 -4.69
CA GLU A 60 -23.86 2.43 -3.47
C GLU A 60 -23.00 2.19 -2.22
N GLN A 61 -22.08 1.22 -2.26
CA GLN A 61 -21.16 0.94 -1.15
C GLN A 61 -20.21 2.11 -0.90
N ILE A 62 -19.69 2.74 -1.95
CA ILE A 62 -18.86 3.95 -1.82
C ILE A 62 -19.68 5.09 -1.24
N ARG A 63 -20.92 5.30 -1.71
CA ARG A 63 -21.82 6.31 -1.16
C ARG A 63 -22.12 6.07 0.30
N ALA A 64 -22.39 4.84 0.72
CA ALA A 64 -22.62 4.52 2.13
C ALA A 64 -21.43 4.94 3.00
N ILE A 65 -20.21 4.68 2.56
CA ILE A 65 -18.99 5.11 3.26
C ILE A 65 -18.88 6.65 3.27
N THR A 66 -19.11 7.30 2.14
CA THR A 66 -18.88 8.74 1.98
C THR A 66 -19.96 9.61 2.61
N LEU A 67 -21.18 9.10 2.78
CA LEU A 67 -22.28 9.80 3.46
C LEU A 67 -21.97 10.11 4.94
N HIS A 68 -21.13 9.32 5.57
CA HIS A 68 -20.74 9.49 6.97
C HIS A 68 -19.53 10.43 7.14
N LEU A 69 -18.98 10.96 6.05
CA LEU A 69 -17.87 11.91 6.12
C LEU A 69 -18.40 13.33 6.37
N PRO A 70 -17.69 14.15 7.18
CA PRO A 70 -18.05 15.54 7.43
C PRO A 70 -17.71 16.47 6.24
N PHE A 71 -17.30 15.94 5.10
CA PHE A 71 -16.90 16.68 3.89
C PHE A 71 -17.22 15.87 2.63
N ALA A 72 -17.38 16.57 1.51
CA ALA A 72 -17.49 15.93 0.20
C ALA A 72 -16.09 15.54 -0.34
N LEU A 73 -16.04 14.49 -1.16
CA LEU A 73 -14.81 14.11 -1.85
C LEU A 73 -14.39 15.21 -2.84
N THR A 74 -13.11 15.43 -2.95
CA THR A 74 -12.55 16.28 -4.02
C THR A 74 -12.49 15.53 -5.34
N HIS A 75 -12.48 16.23 -6.48
CA HIS A 75 -12.30 15.60 -7.80
C HIS A 75 -11.01 14.77 -7.91
N ALA A 76 -9.95 15.16 -7.20
CA ALA A 76 -8.71 14.39 -7.16
C ALA A 76 -8.92 13.05 -6.43
N GLN A 77 -9.63 13.04 -5.30
CA GLN A 77 -9.96 11.82 -4.57
C GLN A 77 -10.88 10.91 -5.38
N GLU A 78 -11.92 11.45 -6.02
CA GLU A 78 -12.83 10.68 -6.90
C GLU A 78 -12.06 9.99 -8.02
N ARG A 79 -11.15 10.70 -8.68
CA ARG A 79 -10.29 10.13 -9.72
C ARG A 79 -9.41 8.99 -9.18
N VAL A 80 -8.75 9.18 -8.03
CA VAL A 80 -7.90 8.14 -7.42
C VAL A 80 -8.74 6.93 -7.00
N ILE A 81 -9.95 7.12 -6.48
CA ILE A 81 -10.88 6.04 -6.16
C ILE A 81 -11.24 5.23 -7.42
N ALA A 82 -11.55 5.91 -8.53
CA ALA A 82 -11.83 5.23 -9.80
C ALA A 82 -10.63 4.41 -10.30
N GLU A 83 -9.41 4.92 -10.15
CA GLU A 83 -8.18 4.21 -10.49
C GLU A 83 -7.94 2.99 -9.59
N ILE A 84 -8.13 3.12 -8.26
CA ILE A 84 -8.02 2.00 -7.31
C ILE A 84 -9.04 0.91 -7.65
N ARG A 85 -10.29 1.28 -7.92
CA ARG A 85 -11.34 0.34 -8.35
C ARG A 85 -10.95 -0.42 -9.61
N SER A 86 -10.44 0.30 -10.61
CA SER A 86 -9.98 -0.31 -11.86
C SER A 86 -8.84 -1.29 -11.63
N ASP A 87 -7.88 -0.93 -10.80
CA ASP A 87 -6.75 -1.82 -10.46
C ASP A 87 -7.23 -3.08 -9.73
N LEU A 88 -8.06 -2.93 -8.70
CA LEU A 88 -8.60 -4.05 -7.91
C LEU A 88 -9.48 -4.99 -8.73
N ALA A 89 -10.22 -4.48 -9.71
CA ALA A 89 -11.06 -5.26 -10.61
C ALA A 89 -10.28 -5.91 -11.78
N SER A 90 -9.01 -5.54 -11.99
CA SER A 90 -8.22 -5.96 -13.16
C SER A 90 -7.84 -7.45 -13.17
N GLY A 91 -7.84 -8.12 -12.01
CA GLY A 91 -7.34 -9.49 -11.86
C GLY A 91 -5.80 -9.58 -11.89
N LYS A 92 -5.12 -8.46 -11.69
CA LYS A 92 -3.66 -8.35 -11.55
C LYS A 92 -3.31 -7.73 -10.20
N PRO A 93 -2.16 -8.06 -9.60
CA PRO A 93 -1.73 -7.44 -8.36
C PRO A 93 -1.60 -5.91 -8.50
N MET A 94 -2.29 -5.17 -7.64
CA MET A 94 -2.17 -3.72 -7.55
C MET A 94 -0.90 -3.35 -6.79
N ASN A 95 -0.10 -2.45 -7.36
CA ASN A 95 1.01 -1.82 -6.66
C ASN A 95 0.96 -0.31 -6.97
N ARG A 96 0.37 0.46 -6.06
CA ARG A 96 0.04 1.87 -6.26
C ARG A 96 0.65 2.74 -5.16
N LEU A 97 1.38 3.77 -5.56
CA LEU A 97 1.83 4.83 -4.68
C LEU A 97 0.81 5.98 -4.71
N ILE A 98 0.30 6.35 -3.54
CA ILE A 98 -0.58 7.50 -3.36
C ILE A 98 0.23 8.63 -2.72
N GLN A 99 0.37 9.74 -3.42
CA GLN A 99 1.05 10.94 -2.93
C GLN A 99 0.05 12.09 -2.73
N GLY A 100 0.27 12.86 -1.68
CA GLY A 100 -0.52 14.04 -1.37
C GLY A 100 -0.06 14.65 -0.05
N ASP A 101 -0.36 15.93 0.15
CA ASP A 101 0.01 16.67 1.35
C ASP A 101 -0.65 16.10 2.61
N VAL A 102 -0.17 16.50 3.78
CA VAL A 102 -0.82 16.22 5.06
C VAL A 102 -2.24 16.81 5.02
N GLY A 103 -3.23 16.01 5.42
CA GLY A 103 -4.63 16.44 5.36
C GLY A 103 -5.32 16.32 3.99
N SER A 104 -4.65 15.82 2.95
CA SER A 104 -5.25 15.59 1.62
C SER A 104 -6.30 14.48 1.58
N GLY A 105 -6.56 13.80 2.71
CA GLY A 105 -7.57 12.75 2.83
C GLY A 105 -7.12 11.38 2.31
N LYS A 106 -5.82 11.07 2.35
CA LYS A 106 -5.31 9.72 1.98
C LYS A 106 -6.00 8.58 2.74
N THR A 107 -6.42 8.83 3.97
CA THR A 107 -7.10 7.84 4.82
C THR A 107 -8.44 7.38 4.23
N ILE A 108 -9.21 8.26 3.55
CA ILE A 108 -10.46 7.84 2.90
C ILE A 108 -10.21 6.94 1.68
N LEU A 109 -9.12 7.16 0.95
CA LEU A 109 -8.72 6.31 -0.16
C LEU A 109 -8.33 4.91 0.34
N ALA A 110 -7.61 4.85 1.46
CA ALA A 110 -7.29 3.61 2.15
C ALA A 110 -8.55 2.89 2.68
N ALA A 111 -9.52 3.64 3.23
CA ALA A 111 -10.79 3.09 3.68
C ALA A 111 -11.57 2.43 2.54
N ILE A 112 -11.72 3.10 1.39
CA ILE A 112 -12.45 2.56 0.25
C ILE A 112 -11.74 1.33 -0.35
N ALA A 113 -10.40 1.36 -0.44
CA ALA A 113 -9.63 0.20 -0.89
C ALA A 113 -9.80 -1.01 0.06
N SER A 114 -9.76 -0.76 1.39
CA SER A 114 -10.00 -1.79 2.40
C SER A 114 -11.41 -2.35 2.31
N ALA A 115 -12.42 -1.50 2.18
CA ALA A 115 -13.81 -1.90 2.01
C ALA A 115 -14.01 -2.81 0.79
N ALA A 116 -13.41 -2.46 -0.35
CA ALA A 116 -13.49 -3.26 -1.57
C ALA A 116 -12.98 -4.69 -1.34
N VAL A 117 -11.89 -4.84 -0.61
CA VAL A 117 -11.29 -6.14 -0.29
C VAL A 117 -12.10 -6.88 0.78
N ASN A 118 -12.49 -6.19 1.85
CA ASN A 118 -13.14 -6.81 3.01
C ASN A 118 -14.56 -7.27 2.70
N LEU A 119 -15.31 -6.54 1.87
CA LEU A 119 -16.64 -6.93 1.37
C LEU A 119 -16.61 -8.18 0.46
N ASN A 120 -15.43 -8.52 -0.06
CA ASN A 120 -15.19 -9.69 -0.90
C ASN A 120 -14.38 -10.79 -0.16
N ASP A 121 -14.52 -10.90 1.16
CA ASP A 121 -13.89 -11.90 2.03
C ASP A 121 -12.36 -11.84 2.09
N GLY A 122 -11.76 -10.73 1.70
CA GLY A 122 -10.34 -10.48 1.89
C GLY A 122 -10.07 -9.81 3.24
N GLN A 123 -8.83 -9.88 3.68
CA GLN A 123 -8.33 -9.17 4.84
C GLN A 123 -7.37 -8.07 4.40
N THR A 124 -7.33 -6.99 5.19
CA THR A 124 -6.45 -5.84 4.95
C THR A 124 -5.52 -5.64 6.14
N ALA A 125 -4.23 -5.43 5.88
CA ALA A 125 -3.25 -4.98 6.85
C ALA A 125 -2.87 -3.52 6.57
N PHE A 126 -2.95 -2.66 7.59
CA PHE A 126 -2.55 -1.25 7.50
C PHE A 126 -1.38 -0.97 8.44
N MET A 127 -0.21 -0.73 7.88
CA MET A 127 1.02 -0.50 8.63
C MET A 127 1.36 0.98 8.72
N ALA A 128 1.51 1.50 9.95
CA ALA A 128 1.95 2.85 10.24
C ALA A 128 3.31 2.85 10.96
N PRO A 129 4.12 3.91 10.82
CA PRO A 129 5.50 3.92 11.33
C PRO A 129 5.59 4.05 12.85
N THR A 130 4.56 4.56 13.51
CA THR A 130 4.52 4.75 14.96
C THR A 130 3.19 4.32 15.55
N SER A 131 3.16 3.97 16.85
CA SER A 131 1.91 3.61 17.56
C SER A 131 0.90 4.75 17.52
N ILE A 132 1.35 6.00 17.68
CA ILE A 132 0.47 7.18 17.62
C ILE A 132 -0.23 7.31 16.27
N LEU A 133 0.50 7.13 15.17
CA LEU A 133 -0.10 7.17 13.84
C LEU A 133 -1.02 5.98 13.58
N ALA A 134 -0.65 4.80 14.07
CA ALA A 134 -1.50 3.61 13.99
C ALA A 134 -2.83 3.82 14.73
N GLU A 135 -2.81 4.40 15.93
CA GLU A 135 -4.00 4.74 16.72
C GLU A 135 -4.87 5.81 16.03
N GLN A 136 -4.24 6.83 15.44
CA GLN A 136 -4.97 7.87 14.68
C GLN A 136 -5.68 7.27 13.47
N HIS A 137 -4.99 6.42 12.70
CA HIS A 137 -5.60 5.72 11.56
C HIS A 137 -6.67 4.74 12.01
N PHE A 138 -6.44 4.00 13.09
CA PHE A 138 -7.43 3.09 13.67
C PHE A 138 -8.72 3.83 14.04
N SER A 139 -8.62 4.92 14.79
CA SER A 139 -9.77 5.73 15.19
C SER A 139 -10.50 6.28 13.97
N SER A 140 -9.79 6.78 12.97
CA SER A 140 -10.38 7.33 11.75
C SER A 140 -11.04 6.24 10.89
N LEU A 141 -10.37 5.13 10.65
CA LEU A 141 -10.89 4.04 9.81
C LEU A 141 -12.07 3.32 10.48
N ARG A 142 -12.04 3.18 11.80
CA ARG A 142 -13.17 2.64 12.57
C ARG A 142 -14.42 3.49 12.38
N VAL A 143 -14.33 4.81 12.49
CA VAL A 143 -15.47 5.70 12.27
C VAL A 143 -15.99 5.64 10.83
N ILE A 144 -15.10 5.53 9.86
CA ILE A 144 -15.44 5.53 8.42
C ILE A 144 -16.04 4.19 7.96
N LEU A 145 -15.55 3.07 8.49
CA LEU A 145 -15.84 1.74 7.95
C LEU A 145 -16.77 0.91 8.83
N SER A 146 -16.95 1.24 10.11
CA SER A 146 -17.76 0.44 11.01
C SER A 146 -18.98 1.17 11.55
N GLY A 147 -20.07 0.42 11.72
CA GLY A 147 -21.33 0.88 12.27
C GLY A 147 -22.25 -0.26 12.65
N GLY A 148 -23.46 0.06 13.11
CA GLY A 148 -24.51 -0.92 13.33
C GLY A 148 -25.12 -1.45 12.02
N GLU A 149 -25.91 -2.50 12.09
CA GLU A 149 -26.54 -3.17 10.93
C GLU A 149 -27.32 -2.21 10.01
N ASP A 150 -27.87 -1.12 10.58
CA ASP A 150 -28.68 -0.14 9.84
C ASP A 150 -27.86 0.93 9.12
N THR A 151 -26.54 0.97 9.30
CA THR A 151 -25.69 2.04 8.74
C THR A 151 -25.27 1.82 7.30
N GLY A 152 -25.34 0.59 6.80
CA GLY A 152 -24.82 0.22 5.48
C GLY A 152 -23.29 0.26 5.35
N LEU A 153 -22.58 0.43 6.47
CA LEU A 153 -21.11 0.42 6.50
C LEU A 153 -20.58 -1.02 6.40
N PRO A 154 -19.39 -1.20 5.82
CA PRO A 154 -18.90 -2.52 5.40
C PRO A 154 -18.47 -3.45 6.52
N LEU A 155 -18.18 -2.94 7.71
CA LEU A 155 -17.57 -3.71 8.80
C LEU A 155 -18.28 -3.49 10.14
N HIS A 156 -18.19 -4.49 11.02
CA HIS A 156 -18.48 -4.34 12.43
C HIS A 156 -17.24 -3.83 13.18
N GLU A 157 -17.42 -3.17 14.32
CA GLU A 157 -16.30 -2.66 15.14
C GLU A 157 -15.33 -3.77 15.56
N SER A 158 -15.84 -4.97 15.83
CA SER A 158 -15.03 -6.14 16.24
C SER A 158 -14.10 -6.66 15.14
N GLU A 159 -14.41 -6.36 13.86
CA GLU A 159 -13.63 -6.79 12.70
C GLU A 159 -12.41 -5.89 12.42
N ILE A 160 -12.35 -4.71 13.10
CA ILE A 160 -11.24 -3.77 12.99
C ILE A 160 -10.43 -3.82 14.28
N ARG A 161 -9.16 -4.14 14.19
CA ARG A 161 -8.27 -4.31 15.35
C ARG A 161 -6.98 -3.50 15.20
N LEU A 162 -6.40 -3.15 16.35
CA LEU A 162 -5.14 -2.42 16.43
C LEU A 162 -4.10 -3.29 17.17
N LEU A 163 -2.92 -3.45 16.56
CA LEU A 163 -1.80 -4.19 17.10
C LEU A 163 -0.54 -3.31 17.16
N THR A 164 -0.15 -2.93 18.36
CA THR A 164 1.06 -2.12 18.62
C THR A 164 1.97 -2.83 19.62
N GLY A 165 3.10 -2.21 19.95
CA GLY A 165 3.99 -2.72 20.99
C GLY A 165 3.34 -2.77 22.37
N ASP A 166 2.38 -1.89 22.65
CA ASP A 166 1.70 -1.75 23.93
C ASP A 166 0.48 -2.69 24.08
N THR A 167 0.10 -3.42 23.01
CA THR A 167 -1.00 -4.40 23.05
C THR A 167 -0.68 -5.53 24.02
N SER A 168 -1.58 -5.80 24.97
CA SER A 168 -1.40 -6.85 25.98
C SER A 168 -1.25 -8.24 25.33
N ALA A 169 -0.58 -9.16 26.03
CA ALA A 169 -0.34 -10.52 25.51
C ALA A 169 -1.66 -11.26 25.19
N ARG A 170 -2.68 -11.09 26.04
CA ARG A 170 -4.01 -11.69 25.84
C ARG A 170 -4.70 -11.13 24.60
N GLU A 171 -4.71 -9.81 24.45
CA GLU A 171 -5.33 -9.16 23.30
C GLU A 171 -4.59 -9.50 22.01
N ARG A 172 -3.25 -9.60 22.06
CA ARG A 172 -2.42 -10.04 20.93
C ARG A 172 -2.80 -11.44 20.48
N GLU A 173 -3.03 -12.36 21.42
CA GLU A 173 -3.49 -13.72 21.11
C GLU A 173 -4.89 -13.72 20.47
N GLU A 174 -5.85 -12.96 21.03
CA GLU A 174 -7.19 -12.79 20.49
C GLU A 174 -7.14 -12.23 19.05
N ILE A 175 -6.32 -11.21 18.78
CA ILE A 175 -6.13 -10.63 17.44
C ILE A 175 -5.52 -11.66 16.49
N SER A 176 -4.49 -12.40 16.94
CA SER A 176 -3.84 -13.41 16.11
C SER A 176 -4.81 -14.50 15.68
N LEU A 177 -5.62 -15.02 16.61
CA LEU A 177 -6.67 -15.99 16.32
C LEU A 177 -7.72 -15.42 15.35
N GLY A 178 -8.15 -14.17 15.55
CA GLY A 178 -9.10 -13.51 14.67
C GLY A 178 -8.55 -13.24 13.26
N CYS A 179 -7.22 -13.07 13.11
CA CYS A 179 -6.60 -13.00 11.79
C CYS A 179 -6.58 -14.37 11.11
N GLN A 180 -6.30 -15.44 11.85
CA GLN A 180 -6.23 -16.80 11.33
C GLN A 180 -7.61 -17.37 10.93
N ASP A 181 -8.66 -17.06 11.66
CA ASP A 181 -10.01 -17.52 11.34
C ASP A 181 -10.74 -16.58 10.36
N GLY A 182 -10.23 -15.36 10.16
CA GLY A 182 -10.77 -14.36 9.24
C GLY A 182 -11.86 -13.49 9.84
N THR A 183 -12.09 -13.51 11.15
CA THR A 183 -13.01 -12.60 11.85
C THR A 183 -12.45 -11.18 11.94
N VAL A 184 -11.12 -11.02 12.01
CA VAL A 184 -10.47 -9.71 11.85
C VAL A 184 -10.30 -9.42 10.36
N LYS A 185 -11.02 -8.44 9.84
CA LYS A 185 -11.00 -8.01 8.43
C LYS A 185 -9.98 -6.91 8.15
N LEU A 186 -9.79 -6.01 9.11
CA LEU A 186 -8.83 -4.91 9.01
C LEU A 186 -7.96 -4.86 10.26
N LEU A 187 -6.68 -5.15 10.09
CA LEU A 187 -5.69 -5.05 11.16
C LEU A 187 -4.77 -3.86 10.91
N LEU A 188 -4.79 -2.91 11.85
CA LEU A 188 -3.86 -1.78 11.85
C LEU A 188 -2.75 -2.02 12.87
N GLY A 189 -1.57 -1.46 12.62
CA GLY A 189 -0.50 -1.53 13.59
C GLY A 189 0.82 -1.00 13.07
N THR A 190 1.86 -1.29 13.83
CA THR A 190 3.25 -0.95 13.50
C THR A 190 3.98 -2.17 12.93
N HIS A 191 5.28 -2.25 13.13
CA HIS A 191 6.07 -3.44 12.77
C HIS A 191 5.56 -4.75 13.43
N ALA A 192 4.75 -4.67 14.48
CA ALA A 192 4.11 -5.84 15.09
C ALA A 192 3.27 -6.68 14.08
N LEU A 193 2.78 -6.07 12.99
CA LEU A 193 2.04 -6.76 11.94
C LEU A 193 2.88 -7.80 11.16
N ILE A 194 4.19 -7.63 11.13
CA ILE A 194 5.10 -8.53 10.40
C ILE A 194 5.73 -9.60 11.29
N GLU A 195 5.42 -9.63 12.59
CA GLU A 195 5.86 -10.70 13.51
C GLU A 195 5.28 -12.06 13.08
N ASP A 196 6.03 -13.14 13.30
CA ASP A 196 5.63 -14.50 12.90
C ASP A 196 4.33 -14.99 13.57
N THR A 197 3.97 -14.40 14.69
CA THR A 197 2.75 -14.73 15.44
C THR A 197 1.46 -14.26 14.74
N VAL A 198 1.55 -13.29 13.85
CA VAL A 198 0.39 -12.75 13.11
C VAL A 198 0.28 -13.47 11.78
N ASN A 199 -0.70 -14.35 11.65
CA ASN A 199 -0.99 -15.05 10.41
C ASN A 199 -2.41 -14.72 9.94
N PHE A 200 -2.56 -14.37 8.67
CA PHE A 200 -3.85 -14.06 8.07
C PHE A 200 -4.41 -15.28 7.35
N LYS A 201 -5.72 -15.44 7.39
CA LYS A 201 -6.42 -16.46 6.60
C LYS A 201 -6.42 -16.11 5.10
N ASN A 202 -6.58 -14.84 4.79
CA ASN A 202 -6.74 -14.36 3.41
C ASN A 202 -6.32 -12.88 3.30
N LEU A 203 -5.03 -12.56 3.55
CA LEU A 203 -4.52 -11.21 3.39
C LEU A 203 -4.42 -10.86 1.91
N GLN A 204 -5.16 -9.85 1.47
CA GLN A 204 -5.26 -9.47 0.06
C GLN A 204 -4.87 -8.01 -0.21
N LEU A 205 -4.82 -7.18 0.82
CA LEU A 205 -4.39 -5.80 0.71
C LEU A 205 -3.44 -5.43 1.84
N ALA A 206 -2.29 -4.90 1.48
CA ALA A 206 -1.36 -4.29 2.42
C ALA A 206 -1.25 -2.79 2.11
N ILE A 207 -1.56 -1.96 3.10
CA ILE A 207 -1.42 -0.51 3.04
C ILE A 207 -0.27 -0.10 3.95
N ILE A 208 0.66 0.69 3.43
CA ILE A 208 1.83 1.15 4.17
C ILE A 208 1.85 2.66 4.14
N ASP A 209 1.61 3.29 5.28
CA ASP A 209 1.73 4.73 5.45
C ASP A 209 3.19 5.13 5.64
N GLU A 210 3.59 6.29 5.12
CA GLU A 210 4.96 6.81 5.22
C GLU A 210 6.03 5.76 4.83
N GLN A 211 5.84 5.11 3.67
CA GLN A 211 6.64 3.95 3.25
C GLN A 211 8.17 4.14 3.33
N HIS A 212 8.65 5.39 3.25
CA HIS A 212 10.08 5.72 3.35
C HIS A 212 10.66 5.42 4.75
N ARG A 213 9.82 5.29 5.77
CA ARG A 213 10.22 4.93 7.13
C ARG A 213 10.39 3.42 7.34
N PHE A 214 10.03 2.62 6.35
CA PHE A 214 10.14 1.16 6.42
C PHE A 214 11.22 0.63 5.48
N GLY A 215 12.04 -0.28 5.99
CA GLY A 215 13.04 -0.99 5.19
C GLY A 215 12.40 -1.89 4.13
N ILE A 216 13.19 -2.25 3.12
CA ILE A 216 12.75 -3.16 2.04
C ILE A 216 12.31 -4.51 2.62
N SER A 217 13.07 -5.05 3.59
CA SER A 217 12.78 -6.32 4.25
C SER A 217 11.42 -6.33 4.97
N GLN A 218 11.07 -5.25 5.66
CA GLN A 218 9.79 -5.12 6.37
C GLN A 218 8.59 -5.11 5.40
N ARG A 219 8.71 -4.37 4.30
CA ARG A 219 7.68 -4.33 3.25
C ARG A 219 7.52 -5.68 2.55
N SER A 220 8.63 -6.39 2.31
CA SER A 220 8.62 -7.74 1.75
C SER A 220 7.99 -8.75 2.71
N ALA A 221 8.28 -8.67 4.03
CA ALA A 221 7.70 -9.56 5.02
C ALA A 221 6.17 -9.42 5.09
N LEU A 222 5.63 -8.19 5.04
CA LEU A 222 4.18 -7.99 5.02
C LEU A 222 3.54 -8.56 3.74
N ARG A 223 4.22 -8.43 2.60
CA ARG A 223 3.75 -8.99 1.33
C ARG A 223 3.72 -10.52 1.35
N GLN A 224 4.76 -11.17 1.88
CA GLN A 224 4.84 -12.63 1.97
C GLN A 224 3.70 -13.24 2.82
N LYS A 225 3.15 -12.50 3.79
CA LYS A 225 1.98 -12.94 4.56
C LYS A 225 0.69 -13.06 3.72
N GLY A 226 0.65 -12.49 2.54
CA GLY A 226 -0.47 -12.61 1.59
C GLY A 226 -0.25 -13.69 0.51
N GLU A 227 0.92 -14.34 0.49
CA GLU A 227 1.26 -15.37 -0.51
C GLU A 227 0.98 -16.81 -0.02
N ASN A 228 0.45 -16.97 1.22
CA ASN A 228 0.16 -18.27 1.85
C ASN A 228 -1.32 -18.65 1.73
#